data_c1d9b1ca36c06c05b7708e192b52bf91
#
_entry.id   c1d9b1ca36c06c05b7708e192b52bf91
#
_cell.length_a   1.000
_cell.length_b   1.000
_cell.length_c   1.000
_cell.angle_alpha   90.00
_cell.angle_beta   90.00
_cell.angle_gamma   90.00
#
_symmetry.space_group_name_H-M   'P 1'
#
loop_
_entity.id
_entity.type
_entity.pdbx_description
1 polymer ?
#
loop_
_entity_poly.entity_id
_entity_poly.type
_entity_poly.pdbx_seq_one_letter_code
_entity_poly.pdbx_strand_id
1 'polypeptide(L)'
;MDKLLAAKYAPNTDRREIPAYTPTEVAYWLGIRESTLRSWIYGRSYPTKTGSRFFPPLIDPAGNGNGFLSFYNLGEAHVLAATRYEYQVPLKAIRRAVDHLRAEYPSSHPLLSKEFYTDGMDVFIKTLDQTINITRQGQLGLKPILDMFLHHIDRDDRFRPTKVYPIIPGQPTDKVVSITSGVSSGRPAIDGTGIPVSIIWQRHLAGDDIETLADDFEVPAQKIKRAIEYVQHLKAA
;
A
#
# COMPACT_ATOMS: atom_id res chain seq x y z
N MET A 1 -16.63 12.76 13.04
CA MET A 1 -16.10 13.00 11.68
C MET A 1 -16.83 12.23 10.58
N ASP A 2 -17.64 11.22 10.91
CA ASP A 2 -18.24 10.32 9.92
C ASP A 2 -19.50 10.78 9.18
N LYS A 3 -20.35 11.62 9.78
CA LYS A 3 -21.63 12.00 9.14
C LYS A 3 -21.50 13.01 7.99
N LEU A 4 -20.48 13.85 8.00
CA LEU A 4 -20.23 14.85 6.94
C LEU A 4 -19.58 14.24 5.69
N LEU A 5 -18.79 13.18 5.83
CA LEU A 5 -18.22 12.44 4.70
C LEU A 5 -19.25 11.53 4.03
N ALA A 6 -20.11 10.87 4.81
CA ALA A 6 -21.15 9.97 4.28
C ALA A 6 -22.21 10.70 3.42
N ALA A 7 -22.48 11.97 3.68
CA ALA A 7 -23.43 12.75 2.90
C ALA A 7 -22.94 13.16 1.49
N LYS A 8 -21.65 13.00 1.21
CA LYS A 8 -21.02 13.44 -0.05
C LYS A 8 -20.91 12.33 -1.11
N TYR A 9 -21.08 11.07 -0.68
CA TYR A 9 -20.97 9.91 -1.57
C TYR A 9 -22.35 9.30 -1.82
N ALA A 10 -22.60 8.87 -3.07
CA ALA A 10 -23.84 8.20 -3.42
C ALA A 10 -24.03 6.95 -2.52
N PRO A 11 -25.26 6.59 -2.15
CA PRO A 11 -25.55 5.45 -1.26
C PRO A 11 -24.93 4.11 -1.68
N ASN A 12 -24.62 3.97 -2.96
CA ASN A 12 -24.04 2.76 -3.56
C ASN A 12 -22.53 2.87 -3.82
N THR A 13 -21.83 3.91 -3.33
CA THR A 13 -20.38 4.02 -3.51
C THR A 13 -19.70 2.92 -2.71
N ASP A 14 -18.78 2.18 -3.34
CA ASP A 14 -17.95 1.20 -2.66
C ASP A 14 -17.16 1.88 -1.52
N ARG A 15 -17.32 1.40 -0.29
CA ARG A 15 -16.65 1.99 0.88
C ARG A 15 -15.13 2.05 0.72
N ARG A 16 -14.56 1.19 -0.11
CA ARG A 16 -13.12 1.14 -0.39
C ARG A 16 -12.64 2.29 -1.29
N GLU A 17 -13.57 2.97 -1.99
CA GLU A 17 -13.30 4.18 -2.77
C GLU A 17 -13.41 5.46 -1.93
N ILE A 18 -13.99 5.36 -0.72
CA ILE A 18 -14.21 6.54 0.12
C ILE A 18 -12.87 6.98 0.73
N PRO A 19 -12.53 8.29 0.66
CA PRO A 19 -11.36 8.83 1.34
C PRO A 19 -11.42 8.56 2.85
N ALA A 20 -10.40 7.86 3.36
CA ALA A 20 -10.37 7.43 4.75
C ALA A 20 -9.03 7.69 5.44
N TYR A 21 -7.94 7.79 4.65
CA TYR A 21 -6.58 7.80 5.17
C TYR A 21 -5.83 9.06 4.77
N THR A 22 -5.03 9.59 5.67
CA THR A 22 -4.05 10.62 5.31
C THR A 22 -2.84 10.01 4.63
N PRO A 23 -2.12 10.74 3.77
CA PRO A 23 -0.86 10.26 3.20
C PRO A 23 0.18 9.89 4.24
N THR A 24 0.21 10.60 5.37
CA THR A 24 1.10 10.32 6.49
C THR A 24 0.82 8.95 7.12
N GLU A 25 -0.47 8.61 7.35
CA GLU A 25 -0.86 7.30 7.87
C GLU A 25 -0.47 6.17 6.92
N VAL A 26 -0.83 6.29 5.63
CA VAL A 26 -0.50 5.26 4.62
C VAL A 26 1.01 5.09 4.48
N ALA A 27 1.76 6.20 4.41
CA ALA A 27 3.22 6.14 4.33
C ALA A 27 3.82 5.42 5.55
N TYR A 28 3.36 5.77 6.75
CA TYR A 28 3.79 5.14 7.98
C TYR A 28 3.49 3.63 7.99
N TRP A 29 2.24 3.22 7.69
CA TRP A 29 1.84 1.80 7.74
C TRP A 29 2.53 0.92 6.71
N LEU A 30 2.90 1.48 5.56
CA LEU A 30 3.60 0.75 4.50
C LEU A 30 5.13 0.88 4.60
N GLY A 31 5.67 1.58 5.60
CA GLY A 31 7.09 1.83 5.73
C GLY A 31 7.66 2.68 4.57
N ILE A 32 6.85 3.55 3.96
CA ILE A 32 7.23 4.40 2.82
C ILE A 32 7.57 5.80 3.33
N ARG A 33 8.60 6.43 2.78
CA ARG A 33 8.85 7.87 3.08
C ARG A 33 7.65 8.70 2.63
N GLU A 34 7.11 9.54 3.52
CA GLU A 34 5.94 10.38 3.21
C GLU A 34 6.16 11.24 1.95
N SER A 35 7.36 11.80 1.76
CA SER A 35 7.70 12.57 0.56
C SER A 35 7.60 11.76 -0.73
N THR A 36 7.90 10.46 -0.66
CA THR A 36 7.76 9.53 -1.79
C THR A 36 6.27 9.31 -2.11
N LEU A 37 5.47 8.95 -1.11
CA LEU A 37 4.03 8.76 -1.30
C LEU A 37 3.35 10.04 -1.79
N ARG A 38 3.68 11.20 -1.22
CA ARG A 38 3.16 12.51 -1.69
C ARG A 38 3.50 12.75 -3.16
N SER A 39 4.68 12.35 -3.62
CA SER A 39 5.03 12.47 -5.04
C SER A 39 4.21 11.53 -5.95
N TRP A 40 3.71 10.42 -5.42
CA TRP A 40 2.84 9.49 -6.16
C TRP A 40 1.42 10.01 -6.29
N ILE A 41 0.90 10.72 -5.28
CA ILE A 41 -0.49 11.17 -5.23
C ILE A 41 -0.69 12.62 -5.71
N TYR A 42 0.31 13.48 -5.60
CA TYR A 42 0.22 14.89 -6.02
C TYR A 42 1.06 15.21 -7.25
N GLY A 43 1.87 14.28 -7.70
CA GLY A 43 2.90 14.57 -8.67
C GLY A 43 4.07 15.34 -8.05
N ARG A 44 5.01 15.75 -8.89
CA ARG A 44 6.20 16.48 -8.46
C ARG A 44 6.74 17.36 -9.57
N SER A 45 7.01 18.64 -9.25
CA SER A 45 7.81 19.50 -10.10
C SER A 45 9.31 19.22 -9.92
N TYR A 46 10.07 19.31 -10.99
CA TYR A 46 11.52 19.15 -10.97
C TYR A 46 12.18 20.15 -11.92
N PRO A 47 13.36 20.70 -11.53
CA PRO A 47 14.10 21.62 -12.36
C PRO A 47 14.68 20.91 -13.57
N THR A 48 14.72 21.61 -14.70
CA THR A 48 15.42 21.21 -15.93
C THR A 48 16.32 22.33 -16.39
N LYS A 49 17.20 22.08 -17.37
CA LYS A 49 18.06 23.13 -17.93
C LYS A 49 17.27 24.30 -18.56
N THR A 50 16.02 24.07 -18.95
CA THR A 50 15.15 25.03 -19.67
C THR A 50 13.94 25.48 -18.83
N GLY A 51 13.93 25.23 -17.51
CA GLY A 51 12.82 25.62 -16.63
C GLY A 51 12.39 24.49 -15.69
N SER A 52 11.13 24.45 -15.31
CA SER A 52 10.54 23.41 -14.46
C SER A 52 9.60 22.52 -15.29
N ARG A 53 9.63 21.22 -15.05
CA ARG A 53 8.67 20.26 -15.55
C ARG A 53 7.90 19.63 -14.40
N PHE A 54 6.66 19.22 -14.67
CA PHE A 54 5.80 18.57 -13.70
C PHE A 54 5.61 17.09 -14.06
N PHE A 55 5.83 16.21 -13.10
CA PHE A 55 5.42 14.81 -13.18
C PHE A 55 4.00 14.66 -12.60
N PRO A 56 3.01 14.20 -13.36
CA PRO A 56 1.65 13.99 -12.87
C PRO A 56 1.58 12.88 -11.80
N PRO A 57 0.49 12.74 -11.06
CA PRO A 57 0.27 11.67 -10.09
C PRO A 57 0.41 10.27 -10.70
N LEU A 58 0.83 9.29 -9.90
CA LEU A 58 0.80 7.85 -10.23
C LEU A 58 -0.47 7.20 -9.71
N ILE A 59 -0.94 7.65 -8.56
CA ILE A 59 -2.16 7.22 -7.89
C ILE A 59 -3.11 8.39 -7.93
N ASP A 60 -4.34 8.16 -8.42
CA ASP A 60 -5.37 9.17 -8.39
C ASP A 60 -6.03 9.18 -7.00
N PRO A 61 -5.81 10.24 -6.18
CA PRO A 61 -6.31 10.25 -4.80
C PRO A 61 -7.84 10.32 -4.79
N ALA A 62 -8.47 9.64 -3.84
CA ALA A 62 -9.90 9.70 -3.66
C ALA A 62 -10.37 11.12 -3.28
N GLY A 63 -11.63 11.44 -3.59
CA GLY A 63 -12.26 12.69 -3.13
C GLY A 63 -11.83 13.96 -3.82
N ASN A 64 -11.57 13.94 -5.13
CA ASN A 64 -11.32 15.14 -5.95
C ASN A 64 -10.19 16.05 -5.41
N GLY A 65 -9.08 15.45 -4.95
CA GLY A 65 -7.90 16.20 -4.56
C GLY A 65 -7.88 16.72 -3.11
N ASN A 66 -8.80 16.31 -2.25
CA ASN A 66 -8.80 16.68 -0.82
C ASN A 66 -7.62 16.08 -0.01
N GLY A 67 -6.70 15.39 -0.67
CA GLY A 67 -5.48 14.87 -0.06
C GLY A 67 -5.66 13.60 0.75
N PHE A 68 -6.88 13.07 0.85
CA PHE A 68 -7.14 11.78 1.50
C PHE A 68 -7.06 10.64 0.50
N LEU A 69 -6.66 9.48 0.98
CA LEU A 69 -6.53 8.24 0.23
C LEU A 69 -7.66 7.28 0.58
N SER A 70 -8.12 6.53 -0.40
CA SER A 70 -9.03 5.42 -0.21
C SER A 70 -8.28 4.13 0.12
N PHE A 71 -9.02 3.06 0.44
CA PHE A 71 -8.43 1.74 0.62
C PHE A 71 -7.80 1.21 -0.69
N TYR A 72 -8.38 1.52 -1.84
CA TYR A 72 -7.77 1.20 -3.12
C TYR A 72 -6.45 1.94 -3.33
N ASN A 73 -6.39 3.23 -3.00
CA ASN A 73 -5.13 3.99 -3.10
C ASN A 73 -4.03 3.44 -2.17
N LEU A 74 -4.40 2.96 -0.97
CA LEU A 74 -3.48 2.26 -0.08
C LEU A 74 -2.96 0.97 -0.73
N GLY A 75 -3.83 0.18 -1.36
CA GLY A 75 -3.42 -1.02 -2.09
C GLY A 75 -2.49 -0.71 -3.28
N GLU A 76 -2.77 0.34 -4.06
CA GLU A 76 -1.87 0.77 -5.14
C GLU A 76 -0.51 1.22 -4.60
N ALA A 77 -0.48 1.97 -3.49
CA ALA A 77 0.75 2.38 -2.83
C ALA A 77 1.57 1.18 -2.35
N HIS A 78 0.90 0.14 -1.82
CA HIS A 78 1.54 -1.12 -1.44
C HIS A 78 2.22 -1.80 -2.63
N VAL A 79 1.56 -1.92 -3.79
CA VAL A 79 2.15 -2.51 -5.01
C VAL A 79 3.30 -1.65 -5.52
N LEU A 80 3.17 -0.32 -5.52
CA LEU A 80 4.24 0.58 -5.95
C LEU A 80 5.47 0.53 -5.02
N ALA A 81 5.28 0.22 -3.74
CA ALA A 81 6.37 0.04 -2.80
C ALA A 81 7.32 -1.08 -3.25
N ALA A 82 6.81 -2.18 -3.80
CA ALA A 82 7.61 -3.28 -4.35
C ALA A 82 8.64 -2.80 -5.37
N THR A 83 8.21 -1.95 -6.31
CA THR A 83 9.07 -1.46 -7.40
C THR A 83 10.14 -0.50 -6.91
N ARG A 84 9.88 0.20 -5.80
CA ARG A 84 10.77 1.27 -5.30
C ARG A 84 11.83 0.74 -4.34
N TYR A 85 11.46 -0.15 -3.43
CA TYR A 85 12.34 -0.58 -2.35
C TYR A 85 13.32 -1.68 -2.78
N GLU A 86 12.86 -2.66 -3.55
CA GLU A 86 13.69 -3.80 -3.92
C GLU A 86 14.63 -3.49 -5.09
N TYR A 87 14.22 -2.62 -6.04
CA TYR A 87 15.00 -2.37 -7.25
C TYR A 87 15.38 -0.92 -7.47
N GLN A 88 15.02 -0.01 -6.57
CA GLN A 88 15.26 1.44 -6.70
C GLN A 88 14.87 1.99 -8.09
N VAL A 89 13.83 1.42 -8.70
CA VAL A 89 13.38 1.80 -10.03
C VAL A 89 13.11 3.30 -10.10
N PRO A 90 13.67 4.03 -11.07
CA PRO A 90 13.43 5.45 -11.21
C PRO A 90 11.95 5.76 -11.41
N LEU A 91 11.44 6.78 -10.70
CA LEU A 91 10.03 7.17 -10.75
C LEU A 91 9.52 7.44 -12.18
N LYS A 92 10.40 7.92 -13.07
CA LYS A 92 10.08 8.13 -14.48
C LYS A 92 9.73 6.83 -15.20
N ALA A 93 10.44 5.74 -14.91
CA ALA A 93 10.18 4.43 -15.51
C ALA A 93 8.87 3.84 -14.98
N ILE A 94 8.65 3.90 -13.66
CA ILE A 94 7.40 3.45 -13.04
C ILE A 94 6.21 4.18 -13.67
N ARG A 95 6.32 5.50 -13.87
CA ARG A 95 5.27 6.29 -14.48
C ARG A 95 4.92 5.82 -15.88
N ARG A 96 5.92 5.64 -16.74
CA ARG A 96 5.68 5.14 -18.10
C ARG A 96 5.02 3.77 -18.10
N ALA A 97 5.40 2.89 -17.17
CA ALA A 97 4.80 1.58 -17.05
C ALA A 97 3.33 1.65 -16.57
N VAL A 98 3.02 2.53 -15.61
CA VAL A 98 1.63 2.77 -15.16
C VAL A 98 0.79 3.40 -16.27
N ASP A 99 1.32 4.40 -16.98
CA ASP A 99 0.62 5.06 -18.08
C ASP A 99 0.32 4.07 -19.23
N HIS A 100 1.29 3.21 -19.55
CA HIS A 100 1.10 2.15 -20.55
C HIS A 100 0.06 1.13 -20.11
N LEU A 101 0.11 0.71 -18.84
CA LEU A 101 -0.86 -0.21 -18.25
C LEU A 101 -2.28 0.38 -18.30
N ARG A 102 -2.45 1.68 -17.98
CA ARG A 102 -3.75 2.38 -18.07
C ARG A 102 -4.30 2.45 -19.50
N ALA A 103 -3.42 2.60 -20.47
CA ALA A 103 -3.83 2.65 -21.89
C ALA A 103 -4.27 1.27 -22.38
N GLU A 104 -3.63 0.21 -21.94
CA GLU A 104 -3.93 -1.16 -22.38
C GLU A 104 -5.09 -1.78 -21.58
N TYR A 105 -5.15 -1.51 -20.28
CA TYR A 105 -6.19 -2.01 -19.37
C TYR A 105 -6.85 -0.84 -18.61
N PRO A 106 -7.87 -0.17 -19.21
CA PRO A 106 -8.52 0.96 -18.57
C PRO A 106 -9.16 0.58 -17.23
N SER A 107 -8.67 1.17 -16.15
CA SER A 107 -9.15 0.96 -14.78
C SER A 107 -8.88 2.20 -13.95
N SER A 108 -9.76 2.50 -12.98
CA SER A 108 -9.50 3.54 -11.96
C SER A 108 -8.31 3.17 -11.07
N HIS A 109 -8.09 1.85 -10.87
CA HIS A 109 -7.02 1.30 -10.04
C HIS A 109 -6.26 0.22 -10.82
N PRO A 110 -5.43 0.61 -11.81
CA PRO A 110 -4.81 -0.34 -12.74
C PRO A 110 -3.91 -1.36 -12.04
N LEU A 111 -3.19 -0.97 -10.98
CA LEU A 111 -2.30 -1.85 -10.24
C LEU A 111 -3.03 -2.87 -9.34
N LEU A 112 -4.34 -2.75 -9.18
CA LEU A 112 -5.17 -3.66 -8.39
C LEU A 112 -6.13 -4.47 -9.26
N SER A 113 -6.17 -4.19 -10.57
CA SER A 113 -7.07 -4.85 -11.51
C SER A 113 -6.75 -6.34 -11.66
N LYS A 114 -7.73 -7.12 -12.12
CA LYS A 114 -7.56 -8.53 -12.44
C LYS A 114 -6.55 -8.70 -13.59
N GLU A 115 -6.64 -7.82 -14.56
CA GLU A 115 -5.77 -7.80 -15.72
C GLU A 115 -4.31 -7.60 -15.33
N PHE A 116 -4.02 -6.69 -14.36
CA PHE A 116 -2.68 -6.52 -13.83
C PHE A 116 -2.15 -7.80 -13.17
N TYR A 117 -3.01 -8.49 -12.43
CA TYR A 117 -2.64 -9.73 -11.74
C TYR A 117 -2.34 -10.88 -12.71
N THR A 118 -3.03 -10.95 -13.85
CA THR A 118 -2.84 -12.02 -14.85
C THR A 118 -1.73 -11.68 -15.86
N ASP A 119 -1.95 -10.69 -16.69
CA ASP A 119 -1.10 -10.40 -17.86
C ASP A 119 -0.39 -9.03 -17.77
N GLY A 120 -1.01 -8.07 -17.10
CA GLY A 120 -0.53 -6.70 -17.02
C GLY A 120 0.79 -6.53 -16.27
N MET A 121 1.14 -7.47 -15.39
CA MET A 121 2.43 -7.48 -14.71
C MET A 121 3.59 -7.66 -15.70
N ASP A 122 3.45 -8.55 -16.66
CA ASP A 122 4.48 -8.75 -17.70
C ASP A 122 4.61 -7.53 -18.61
N VAL A 123 3.48 -6.88 -18.95
CA VAL A 123 3.46 -5.60 -19.69
C VAL A 123 4.15 -4.50 -18.90
N PHE A 124 3.85 -4.40 -17.61
CA PHE A 124 4.46 -3.43 -16.70
C PHE A 124 5.99 -3.61 -16.61
N ILE A 125 6.46 -4.84 -16.36
CA ILE A 125 7.88 -5.19 -16.26
C ILE A 125 8.59 -4.91 -17.58
N LYS A 126 8.02 -5.30 -18.72
CA LYS A 126 8.58 -5.05 -20.05
C LYS A 126 8.72 -3.56 -20.33
N THR A 127 7.74 -2.75 -19.92
CA THR A 127 7.80 -1.30 -20.10
C THR A 127 8.84 -0.65 -19.19
N LEU A 128 9.03 -1.15 -17.97
CA LEU A 128 10.13 -0.74 -17.10
C LEU A 128 11.49 -1.02 -17.79
N ASP A 129 11.66 -2.22 -18.31
CA ASP A 129 12.89 -2.62 -18.99
C ASP A 129 13.24 -1.72 -20.18
N GLN A 130 12.30 -1.46 -21.07
CA GLN A 130 12.48 -0.56 -22.20
C GLN A 130 12.89 0.87 -21.80
N THR A 131 12.57 1.25 -20.55
CA THR A 131 12.84 2.61 -20.06
C THR A 131 14.21 2.75 -19.39
N ILE A 132 14.71 1.71 -18.72
CA ILE A 132 15.91 1.78 -17.88
C ILE A 132 16.94 0.70 -18.18
N ASN A 133 16.72 -0.12 -19.21
CA ASN A 133 17.59 -1.25 -19.56
C ASN A 133 17.91 -2.12 -18.34
N ILE A 134 16.86 -2.60 -17.66
CA ILE A 134 17.02 -3.51 -16.52
C ILE A 134 17.77 -4.75 -17.02
N THR A 135 18.83 -5.16 -16.33
CA THR A 135 19.53 -6.39 -16.70
C THR A 135 18.55 -7.58 -16.66
N ARG A 136 18.79 -8.60 -17.48
CA ARG A 136 17.96 -9.82 -17.50
C ARG A 136 17.77 -10.42 -16.10
N GLN A 137 18.77 -10.35 -15.24
CA GLN A 137 18.69 -10.76 -13.83
C GLN A 137 17.75 -9.87 -13.02
N GLY A 138 17.73 -8.55 -13.24
CA GLY A 138 16.82 -7.63 -12.60
C GLY A 138 15.36 -7.84 -12.99
N GLN A 139 15.08 -8.17 -14.27
CA GLN A 139 13.72 -8.53 -14.72
C GLN A 139 13.23 -9.81 -14.05
N LEU A 140 14.09 -10.85 -14.01
CA LEU A 140 13.79 -12.13 -13.37
C LEU A 140 13.55 -12.00 -11.86
N GLY A 141 14.17 -11.00 -11.21
CA GLY A 141 13.95 -10.73 -9.80
C GLY A 141 12.70 -9.91 -9.51
N LEU A 142 12.30 -8.98 -10.39
CA LEU A 142 11.20 -8.06 -10.14
C LEU A 142 9.83 -8.77 -10.11
N LYS A 143 9.60 -9.75 -10.99
CA LYS A 143 8.33 -10.48 -11.05
C LYS A 143 7.96 -11.20 -9.75
N PRO A 144 8.85 -12.03 -9.14
CA PRO A 144 8.57 -12.69 -7.87
C PRO A 144 8.25 -11.70 -6.73
N ILE A 145 8.87 -10.52 -6.74
CA ILE A 145 8.61 -9.50 -5.72
C ILE A 145 7.26 -8.84 -5.92
N LEU A 146 6.91 -8.45 -7.14
CA LEU A 146 5.57 -7.96 -7.45
C LEU A 146 4.51 -9.00 -7.11
N ASP A 147 4.75 -10.25 -7.46
CA ASP A 147 3.89 -11.38 -7.10
C ASP A 147 3.71 -11.48 -5.58
N MET A 148 4.78 -11.42 -4.81
CA MET A 148 4.74 -11.44 -3.35
C MET A 148 3.85 -10.31 -2.81
N PHE A 149 4.01 -9.07 -3.28
CA PHE A 149 3.19 -7.94 -2.86
C PHE A 149 1.73 -8.11 -3.26
N LEU A 150 1.45 -8.64 -4.45
CA LEU A 150 0.08 -8.92 -4.90
C LEU A 150 -0.57 -10.05 -4.09
N HIS A 151 0.17 -11.08 -3.68
CA HIS A 151 -0.29 -12.13 -2.79
C HIS A 151 -0.56 -11.65 -1.35
N HIS A 152 -0.04 -10.46 -0.98
CA HIS A 152 -0.36 -9.79 0.27
C HIS A 152 -1.61 -8.89 0.18
N ILE A 153 -2.40 -9.05 -0.90
CA ILE A 153 -3.71 -8.42 -1.06
C ILE A 153 -4.76 -9.51 -1.20
N ASP A 154 -5.57 -9.73 -0.18
CA ASP A 154 -6.73 -10.60 -0.29
C ASP A 154 -7.84 -9.92 -1.09
N ARG A 155 -8.63 -10.71 -1.83
CA ARG A 155 -9.64 -10.22 -2.77
C ARG A 155 -10.96 -10.96 -2.57
N ASP A 156 -12.06 -10.31 -2.93
CA ASP A 156 -13.38 -10.94 -2.98
C ASP A 156 -13.60 -11.70 -4.32
N ASP A 157 -14.75 -12.37 -4.44
CA ASP A 157 -15.15 -13.14 -5.63
C ASP A 157 -15.22 -12.28 -6.92
N ARG A 158 -15.32 -10.95 -6.77
CA ARG A 158 -15.28 -9.98 -7.87
C ARG A 158 -13.89 -9.43 -8.10
N PHE A 159 -12.87 -10.05 -7.54
CA PHE A 159 -11.47 -9.67 -7.62
C PHE A 159 -11.13 -8.31 -7.00
N ARG A 160 -12.00 -7.76 -6.15
CA ARG A 160 -11.77 -6.47 -5.49
C ARG A 160 -10.97 -6.66 -4.21
N PRO A 161 -9.95 -5.83 -3.94
CA PRO A 161 -9.18 -5.88 -2.70
C PRO A 161 -10.06 -5.75 -1.46
N THR A 162 -9.87 -6.65 -0.52
CA THR A 162 -10.58 -6.65 0.77
C THR A 162 -9.66 -6.43 1.94
N LYS A 163 -8.39 -6.83 1.80
CA LYS A 163 -7.40 -6.78 2.85
C LYS A 163 -6.00 -6.59 2.26
N VAL A 164 -5.19 -5.78 2.91
CA VAL A 164 -3.77 -5.59 2.58
C VAL A 164 -2.94 -5.99 3.79
N TYR A 165 -1.94 -6.84 3.57
CA TYR A 165 -0.94 -7.21 4.58
C TYR A 165 0.33 -6.41 4.29
N PRO A 166 0.68 -5.41 5.10
CA PRO A 166 1.89 -4.62 4.88
C PRO A 166 3.14 -5.50 4.88
N ILE A 167 4.00 -5.33 3.89
CA ILE A 167 5.30 -5.99 3.83
C ILE A 167 6.35 -5.00 4.30
N ILE A 168 7.17 -5.45 5.25
CA ILE A 168 8.28 -4.67 5.76
C ILE A 168 9.58 -5.32 5.26
N PRO A 169 10.45 -4.56 4.58
CA PRO A 169 11.74 -5.07 4.11
C PRO A 169 12.54 -5.72 5.24
N GLY A 170 13.09 -6.93 4.97
CA GLY A 170 13.88 -7.68 5.95
C GLY A 170 13.09 -8.42 7.02
N GLN A 171 11.76 -8.36 7.01
CA GLN A 171 10.89 -9.14 7.88
C GLN A 171 10.29 -10.35 7.16
N PRO A 172 9.99 -11.44 7.88
CA PRO A 172 9.24 -12.54 7.29
C PRO A 172 7.90 -12.06 6.74
N THR A 173 7.50 -12.63 5.62
CA THR A 173 6.26 -12.30 4.91
C THR A 173 5.03 -12.98 5.53
N ASP A 174 4.94 -13.00 6.86
CA ASP A 174 3.80 -13.56 7.54
C ASP A 174 2.62 -12.56 7.58
N LYS A 175 1.43 -13.05 7.26
CA LYS A 175 0.19 -12.28 7.23
C LYS A 175 -0.40 -12.07 8.65
N VAL A 176 0.39 -11.55 9.59
CA VAL A 176 -0.06 -11.34 10.98
C VAL A 176 -0.73 -10.00 11.19
N VAL A 177 -0.26 -8.96 10.50
CA VAL A 177 -0.88 -7.62 10.55
C VAL A 177 -1.60 -7.36 9.24
N SER A 178 -2.86 -6.95 9.33
CA SER A 178 -3.66 -6.61 8.16
C SER A 178 -4.32 -5.24 8.28
N ILE A 179 -4.56 -4.62 7.12
CA ILE A 179 -5.39 -3.42 6.97
C ILE A 179 -6.63 -3.86 6.19
N THR A 180 -7.80 -3.76 6.82
CA THR A 180 -9.07 -4.21 6.23
C THR A 180 -10.06 -3.06 6.23
N SER A 181 -10.64 -2.76 5.06
CA SER A 181 -11.66 -1.71 4.98
C SER A 181 -12.85 -2.02 5.91
N GLY A 182 -13.14 -1.09 6.82
CA GLY A 182 -14.26 -1.23 7.76
C GLY A 182 -13.95 -2.00 9.05
N VAL A 183 -12.77 -2.61 9.20
CA VAL A 183 -12.31 -3.20 10.46
C VAL A 183 -11.34 -2.24 11.12
N SER A 184 -11.49 -1.98 12.42
CA SER A 184 -10.65 -1.05 13.19
C SER A 184 -10.49 0.32 12.51
N SER A 185 -11.57 0.81 11.89
CA SER A 185 -11.58 2.03 11.07
C SER A 185 -10.55 2.01 9.92
N GLY A 186 -10.22 0.82 9.40
CA GLY A 186 -9.23 0.62 8.35
C GLY A 186 -7.78 0.78 8.81
N ARG A 187 -7.50 0.71 10.10
CA ARG A 187 -6.14 0.79 10.66
C ARG A 187 -5.50 -0.59 10.74
N PRO A 188 -4.14 -0.67 10.76
CA PRO A 188 -3.45 -1.94 10.97
C PRO A 188 -3.91 -2.63 12.25
N ALA A 189 -4.31 -3.89 12.12
CA ALA A 189 -4.79 -4.72 13.22
C ALA A 189 -4.18 -6.12 13.12
N ILE A 190 -4.17 -6.86 14.23
CA ILE A 190 -3.82 -8.28 14.21
C ILE A 190 -4.86 -9.01 13.37
N ASP A 191 -4.40 -9.73 12.35
CA ASP A 191 -5.29 -10.37 11.38
C ASP A 191 -6.27 -11.35 12.03
N GLY A 192 -7.54 -11.21 11.65
CA GLY A 192 -8.64 -12.03 12.15
C GLY A 192 -9.21 -11.60 13.50
N THR A 193 -8.64 -10.59 14.18
CA THR A 193 -9.11 -10.18 15.52
C THR A 193 -9.75 -8.79 15.57
N GLY A 194 -9.37 -7.90 14.66
CA GLY A 194 -9.77 -6.50 14.71
C GLY A 194 -9.07 -5.68 15.80
N ILE A 195 -8.08 -6.23 16.52
CA ILE A 195 -7.32 -5.54 17.57
C ILE A 195 -6.26 -4.65 16.90
N PRO A 196 -6.34 -3.29 17.05
CA PRO A 196 -5.36 -2.39 16.46
C PRO A 196 -3.96 -2.64 17.03
N VAL A 197 -2.95 -2.75 16.16
CA VAL A 197 -1.55 -2.92 16.60
C VAL A 197 -1.05 -1.77 17.47
N SER A 198 -1.64 -0.58 17.34
CA SER A 198 -1.32 0.58 18.17
C SER A 198 -1.70 0.37 19.65
N ILE A 199 -2.76 -0.37 19.94
CA ILE A 199 -3.17 -0.69 21.32
C ILE A 199 -2.15 -1.66 21.94
N ILE A 200 -1.79 -2.72 21.21
CA ILE A 200 -0.77 -3.67 21.66
C ILE A 200 0.55 -2.94 21.94
N TRP A 201 0.96 -2.07 21.02
CA TRP A 201 2.18 -1.29 21.19
C TRP A 201 2.15 -0.35 22.40
N GLN A 202 1.04 0.36 22.62
CA GLN A 202 0.91 1.27 23.77
C GLN A 202 0.97 0.53 25.10
N ARG A 203 0.30 -0.61 25.21
CA ARG A 203 0.33 -1.45 26.40
C ARG A 203 1.73 -2.02 26.65
N HIS A 204 2.39 -2.50 25.59
CA HIS A 204 3.79 -2.97 25.70
C HIS A 204 4.73 -1.87 26.16
N LEU A 205 4.58 -0.64 25.70
CA LEU A 205 5.36 0.51 26.19
C LEU A 205 5.04 0.87 27.65
N ALA A 206 3.82 0.58 28.12
CA ALA A 206 3.42 0.79 29.50
C ALA A 206 3.98 -0.27 30.47
N GLY A 207 4.60 -1.34 29.92
CA GLY A 207 5.28 -2.37 30.70
C GLY A 207 4.64 -3.76 30.66
N ASP A 208 3.53 -3.93 29.90
CA ASP A 208 2.93 -5.26 29.74
C ASP A 208 3.86 -6.15 28.91
N ASP A 209 4.09 -7.36 29.37
CA ASP A 209 4.84 -8.37 28.63
C ASP A 209 3.96 -9.07 27.56
N ILE A 210 4.60 -9.87 26.71
CA ILE A 210 3.93 -10.52 25.58
C ILE A 210 2.89 -11.53 26.07
N GLU A 211 3.18 -12.25 27.12
CA GLU A 211 2.33 -13.27 27.73
C GLU A 211 1.06 -12.64 28.31
N THR A 212 1.19 -11.56 29.08
CA THR A 212 0.06 -10.79 29.61
C THR A 212 -0.83 -10.25 28.47
N LEU A 213 -0.23 -9.70 27.42
CA LEU A 213 -0.99 -9.22 26.26
C LEU A 213 -1.68 -10.37 25.52
N ALA A 214 -1.04 -11.53 25.40
CA ALA A 214 -1.61 -12.69 24.76
C ALA A 214 -2.86 -13.21 25.50
N ASP A 215 -2.79 -13.28 26.83
CA ASP A 215 -3.88 -13.71 27.69
C ASP A 215 -5.04 -12.69 27.67
N ASP A 216 -4.74 -11.39 27.82
CA ASP A 216 -5.77 -10.34 27.90
C ASP A 216 -6.55 -10.18 26.59
N PHE A 217 -5.88 -10.36 25.46
CA PHE A 217 -6.51 -10.22 24.13
C PHE A 217 -6.96 -11.55 23.54
N GLU A 218 -6.72 -12.68 24.20
CA GLU A 218 -6.99 -14.03 23.71
C GLU A 218 -6.36 -14.30 22.32
N VAL A 219 -5.11 -13.81 22.14
CA VAL A 219 -4.35 -13.90 20.89
C VAL A 219 -3.05 -14.64 21.14
N PRO A 220 -2.64 -15.58 20.28
CA PRO A 220 -1.36 -16.27 20.45
C PRO A 220 -0.19 -15.32 20.62
N ALA A 221 0.68 -15.57 21.60
CA ALA A 221 1.85 -14.76 21.94
C ALA A 221 2.73 -14.44 20.72
N GLN A 222 2.85 -15.39 19.77
CA GLN A 222 3.57 -15.18 18.53
C GLN A 222 2.97 -14.06 17.67
N LYS A 223 1.63 -13.92 17.61
CA LYS A 223 0.98 -12.83 16.87
C LYS A 223 1.17 -11.49 17.58
N ILE A 224 1.13 -11.47 18.92
CA ILE A 224 1.43 -10.27 19.73
C ILE A 224 2.87 -9.82 19.46
N LYS A 225 3.84 -10.73 19.51
CA LYS A 225 5.24 -10.45 19.22
C LYS A 225 5.42 -9.83 17.83
N ARG A 226 4.78 -10.42 16.81
CA ARG A 226 4.85 -9.92 15.42
C ARG A 226 4.20 -8.54 15.26
N ALA A 227 3.10 -8.27 15.94
CA ALA A 227 2.47 -6.95 15.96
C ALA A 227 3.39 -5.88 16.57
N ILE A 228 4.11 -6.22 17.63
CA ILE A 228 5.11 -5.34 18.25
C ILE A 228 6.28 -5.10 17.31
N GLU A 229 6.86 -6.14 16.71
CA GLU A 229 7.96 -6.06 15.75
C GLU A 229 7.58 -5.18 14.55
N TYR A 230 6.33 -5.31 14.05
CA TYR A 230 5.82 -4.45 12.99
C TYR A 230 5.90 -2.96 13.37
N VAL A 231 5.38 -2.58 14.55
CA VAL A 231 5.40 -1.17 14.97
C VAL A 231 6.83 -0.68 15.26
N GLN A 232 7.69 -1.51 15.85
CA GLN A 232 9.10 -1.18 16.08
C GLN A 232 9.81 -0.83 14.77
N HIS A 233 9.60 -1.65 13.74
CA HIS A 233 10.19 -1.42 12.43
C HIS A 233 9.71 -0.10 11.79
N LEU A 234 8.41 0.19 11.85
CA LEU A 234 7.86 1.44 11.33
C LEU A 234 8.44 2.70 12.00
N LYS A 235 8.86 2.59 13.25
CA LYS A 235 9.48 3.71 14.00
C LYS A 235 10.97 3.87 13.70
N ALA A 236 11.62 2.83 13.19
CA ALA A 236 13.04 2.84 12.83
C ALA A 236 13.28 3.29 11.38
N ALA A 237 12.24 3.30 10.52
CA ALA A 237 12.30 3.66 9.10
C ALA A 237 12.07 5.14 8.87
#